data_7c4c430c5f2cbd8fbd5ebe82a3a1a42d
#
_entry.id   7c4c430c5f2cbd8fbd5ebe82a3a1a42d
#
_cell.length_a   1.000
_cell.length_b   1.000
_cell.length_c   1.000
_cell.angle_alpha   90.00
_cell.angle_beta   90.00
_cell.angle_gamma   90.00
#
_symmetry.space_group_name_H-M   'P 1'
#
loop_
_entity.id
_entity.type
_entity.pdbx_description
1 polymer ?
#
loop_
_entity_poly.entity_id
_entity_poly.type
_entity_poly.pdbx_seq_one_letter_code
_entity_poly.pdbx_strand_id
1 'polypeptide(L)'
;MTPYTGLIDRYRQRLPVSGAVRIISLCEGNTPLIRLQNIPEVIERDVRLYVKYEGLNPTGSFKDRGMTVAVTKAVDEGSRAVICASTGNTSASAAAYAARAGIAAFVLIPEGKIALGKLAQAMVAGAIVLQIRGNFDAGMRLVKEVAARAPVTIVNSINPYRLQGQKTAAFEIIEALGRAPDFHCIPVGNAGNITAHWMGYKEFFRDGLAKTLPRMCGYQASGAAPFLRGHTVDDPETVATAIRIGHPQSWDPARQANKESQGWFDELSDEEILAAQKLLAEREGVFCEPASAASVGGALRDLASAKIPAGSLVVCTLTGHGLKDPDIAIRQSSARRVAVDATLAAVERAIMDNMV
;
A
#
# COMPACT_ATOMS: atom_id res chain seq x y z
N MET A 1 -15.01 -13.32 23.03
CA MET A 1 -14.66 -12.91 21.64
C MET A 1 -13.48 -13.76 21.18
N THR A 2 -13.58 -14.39 20.02
CA THR A 2 -12.46 -15.12 19.44
C THR A 2 -11.40 -14.10 18.97
N PRO A 3 -10.11 -14.25 19.31
CA PRO A 3 -9.08 -13.33 18.88
C PRO A 3 -8.98 -13.34 17.34
N TYR A 4 -8.60 -12.18 16.76
CA TYR A 4 -8.33 -12.08 15.33
C TYR A 4 -7.06 -12.85 14.98
N THR A 5 -7.12 -13.74 14.00
CA THR A 5 -6.03 -14.65 13.61
C THR A 5 -5.47 -14.37 12.21
N GLY A 6 -6.02 -13.39 11.52
CA GLY A 6 -5.60 -12.97 10.18
C GLY A 6 -6.74 -13.03 9.16
N LEU A 7 -6.48 -12.47 7.99
CA LEU A 7 -7.50 -12.29 6.97
C LEU A 7 -7.95 -13.62 6.31
N ILE A 8 -7.07 -14.63 6.26
CA ILE A 8 -7.44 -15.92 5.67
C ILE A 8 -8.52 -16.59 6.51
N ASP A 9 -8.37 -16.62 7.82
CA ASP A 9 -9.38 -17.21 8.70
C ASP A 9 -10.70 -16.45 8.65
N ARG A 10 -10.63 -15.10 8.66
CA ARG A 10 -11.82 -14.25 8.61
C ARG A 10 -12.61 -14.41 7.30
N TYR A 11 -11.91 -14.50 6.17
CA TYR A 11 -12.52 -14.50 4.85
C TYR A 11 -12.30 -15.80 4.08
N ARG A 12 -12.12 -16.92 4.78
CA ARG A 12 -11.74 -18.21 4.20
C ARG A 12 -12.65 -18.66 3.05
N GLN A 13 -13.96 -18.44 3.18
CA GLN A 13 -14.95 -18.81 2.16
C GLN A 13 -14.85 -17.97 0.88
N ARG A 14 -14.10 -16.85 0.92
CA ARG A 14 -13.92 -15.90 -0.17
C ARG A 14 -12.52 -15.94 -0.78
N LEU A 15 -11.66 -16.76 -0.23
CA LEU A 15 -10.27 -16.87 -0.64
C LEU A 15 -9.99 -18.25 -1.25
N PRO A 16 -9.05 -18.37 -2.19
CA PRO A 16 -8.70 -19.65 -2.83
C PRO A 16 -7.85 -20.53 -1.91
N VAL A 17 -8.29 -20.68 -0.66
CA VAL A 17 -7.64 -21.49 0.38
C VAL A 17 -8.66 -22.46 0.93
N SER A 18 -8.62 -23.71 0.45
CA SER A 18 -9.55 -24.78 0.80
C SER A 18 -8.87 -25.86 1.63
N GLY A 19 -9.68 -26.65 2.36
CA GLY A 19 -9.21 -27.83 3.08
C GLY A 19 -8.39 -27.54 4.33
N ALA A 20 -7.60 -28.52 4.77
CA ALA A 20 -6.76 -28.47 5.97
C ALA A 20 -5.36 -27.90 5.67
N VAL A 21 -5.29 -26.77 4.95
CA VAL A 21 -4.02 -26.12 4.61
C VAL A 21 -3.43 -25.42 5.83
N ARG A 22 -2.11 -25.53 6.00
CA ARG A 22 -1.36 -24.75 6.99
C ARG A 22 -1.38 -23.27 6.60
N ILE A 23 -2.13 -22.46 7.34
CA ILE A 23 -2.20 -21.02 7.11
C ILE A 23 -0.92 -20.34 7.61
N ILE A 24 -0.33 -19.52 6.75
CA ILE A 24 0.84 -18.71 7.05
C ILE A 24 0.38 -17.28 7.28
N SER A 25 0.18 -16.92 8.55
CA SER A 25 -0.33 -15.60 8.94
C SER A 25 0.54 -14.94 10.02
N LEU A 26 0.61 -13.62 9.98
CA LEU A 26 1.13 -12.73 11.00
C LEU A 26 0.02 -11.83 11.57
N CYS A 27 -1.24 -12.26 11.47
CA CYS A 27 -2.45 -11.52 11.86
C CYS A 27 -2.64 -10.22 11.04
N GLU A 28 -2.25 -10.26 9.78
CA GLU A 28 -2.44 -9.16 8.80
C GLU A 28 -3.93 -8.92 8.51
N GLY A 29 -4.25 -7.72 8.07
CA GLY A 29 -5.62 -7.25 7.88
C GLY A 29 -6.18 -6.60 9.14
N ASN A 30 -7.48 -6.40 9.18
CA ASN A 30 -8.19 -5.68 10.24
C ASN A 30 -7.53 -4.31 10.57
N THR A 31 -6.99 -3.66 9.55
CA THR A 31 -6.33 -2.36 9.68
C THR A 31 -7.34 -1.28 9.98
N PRO A 32 -6.97 -0.23 10.71
CA PRO A 32 -7.89 0.84 11.06
C PRO A 32 -8.48 1.55 9.84
N LEU A 33 -9.75 1.90 9.93
CA LEU A 33 -10.43 2.88 9.10
C LEU A 33 -10.60 4.14 9.95
N ILE A 34 -9.72 5.12 9.75
CA ILE A 34 -9.65 6.32 10.59
C ILE A 34 -10.44 7.44 9.92
N ARG A 35 -11.39 8.03 10.62
CA ARG A 35 -12.07 9.25 10.19
C ARG A 35 -11.15 10.43 10.40
N LEU A 36 -10.88 11.20 9.36
CA LEU A 36 -10.17 12.46 9.46
C LEU A 36 -11.13 13.52 9.98
N GLN A 37 -10.70 14.26 11.01
CA GLN A 37 -11.55 15.25 11.69
C GLN A 37 -11.10 16.67 11.38
N ASN A 38 -9.79 16.92 11.40
CA ASN A 38 -9.24 18.27 11.28
C ASN A 38 -9.05 18.70 9.82
N ILE A 39 -8.75 17.78 8.91
CA ILE A 39 -8.52 18.10 7.50
C ILE A 39 -9.79 18.64 6.83
N PRO A 40 -10.99 18.05 6.99
CA PRO A 40 -12.23 18.62 6.45
C PRO A 40 -12.50 20.05 6.89
N GLU A 41 -12.19 20.39 8.15
CA GLU A 41 -12.32 21.75 8.69
C GLU A 41 -11.31 22.71 8.02
N VAL A 42 -10.04 22.29 7.89
CA VAL A 42 -8.98 23.09 7.27
C VAL A 42 -9.27 23.44 5.81
N ILE A 43 -9.88 22.51 5.07
CA ILE A 43 -10.25 22.73 3.66
C ILE A 43 -11.63 23.35 3.48
N GLU A 44 -12.36 23.60 4.59
CA GLU A 44 -13.72 24.17 4.58
C GLU A 44 -14.69 23.42 3.65
N ARG A 45 -14.67 22.08 3.73
CA ARG A 45 -15.51 21.20 2.90
C ARG A 45 -16.35 20.26 3.74
N ASP A 46 -17.64 20.21 3.45
CA ASP A 46 -18.53 19.16 3.96
C ASP A 46 -18.17 17.84 3.25
N VAL A 47 -17.45 16.96 3.96
CA VAL A 47 -17.05 15.64 3.49
C VAL A 47 -16.84 14.69 4.65
N ARG A 48 -17.26 13.45 4.47
CA ARG A 48 -16.92 12.36 5.40
C ARG A 48 -15.67 11.65 4.84
N LEU A 49 -14.49 12.11 5.28
CA LEU A 49 -13.20 11.65 4.79
C LEU A 49 -12.60 10.63 5.76
N TYR A 50 -12.23 9.47 5.23
CA TYR A 50 -11.60 8.39 5.98
C TYR A 50 -10.31 7.95 5.31
N VAL A 51 -9.38 7.41 6.11
CA VAL A 51 -8.20 6.73 5.62
C VAL A 51 -8.21 5.27 6.06
N LYS A 52 -8.03 4.34 5.11
CA LYS A 52 -7.77 2.93 5.38
C LYS A 52 -6.27 2.76 5.54
N TYR A 53 -5.80 2.63 6.79
CA TYR A 53 -4.38 2.70 7.10
C TYR A 53 -3.69 1.34 7.01
N GLU A 54 -3.35 0.92 5.80
CA GLU A 54 -2.66 -0.33 5.50
C GLU A 54 -1.20 -0.37 5.98
N GLY A 55 -0.64 0.78 6.33
CA GLY A 55 0.68 0.89 6.98
C GLY A 55 0.76 0.20 8.34
N LEU A 56 -0.36 -0.16 8.96
CA LEU A 56 -0.41 -0.88 10.24
C LEU A 56 -0.50 -2.42 10.06
N ASN A 57 -0.34 -2.95 8.87
CA ASN A 57 -0.06 -4.37 8.68
C ASN A 57 1.32 -4.75 9.26
N PRO A 58 1.58 -6.02 9.59
CA PRO A 58 2.79 -6.49 10.29
C PRO A 58 4.12 -6.02 9.72
N THR A 59 4.27 -5.96 8.39
CA THR A 59 5.51 -5.47 7.76
C THR A 59 5.43 -4.00 7.33
N GLY A 60 4.38 -3.29 7.72
CA GLY A 60 4.22 -1.88 7.47
C GLY A 60 3.61 -1.53 6.11
N SER A 61 2.91 -2.46 5.44
CA SER A 61 2.22 -2.14 4.17
C SER A 61 1.12 -3.14 3.79
N PHE A 62 0.26 -2.73 2.85
CA PHE A 62 -0.80 -3.56 2.27
C PHE A 62 -0.30 -4.85 1.60
N LYS A 63 1.01 -4.97 1.34
CA LYS A 63 1.60 -6.15 0.69
C LYS A 63 1.33 -7.42 1.49
N ASP A 64 1.19 -7.31 2.79
CA ASP A 64 0.96 -8.43 3.70
C ASP A 64 -0.34 -9.17 3.40
N ARG A 65 -1.39 -8.43 3.01
CA ARG A 65 -2.67 -9.05 2.63
C ARG A 65 -2.53 -10.05 1.47
N GLY A 66 -1.79 -9.65 0.46
CA GLY A 66 -1.53 -10.54 -0.68
C GLY A 66 -0.50 -11.61 -0.37
N MET A 67 0.46 -11.30 0.48
CA MET A 67 1.57 -12.20 0.77
C MET A 67 1.15 -13.39 1.64
N THR A 68 0.28 -13.19 2.63
CA THR A 68 -0.27 -14.29 3.43
C THR A 68 -0.92 -15.35 2.54
N VAL A 69 -1.74 -14.94 1.56
CA VAL A 69 -2.42 -15.87 0.64
C VAL A 69 -1.41 -16.52 -0.32
N ALA A 70 -0.50 -15.72 -0.89
CA ALA A 70 0.48 -16.23 -1.85
C ALA A 70 1.45 -17.25 -1.21
N VAL A 71 1.93 -16.98 0.01
CA VAL A 71 2.86 -17.89 0.71
C VAL A 71 2.12 -19.11 1.25
N THR A 72 0.89 -18.97 1.76
CA THR A 72 0.05 -20.11 2.15
C THR A 72 -0.14 -21.06 0.95
N LYS A 73 -0.48 -20.52 -0.23
CA LYS A 73 -0.63 -21.33 -1.45
C LYS A 73 0.70 -21.92 -1.92
N ALA A 74 1.80 -21.19 -1.85
CA ALA A 74 3.11 -21.70 -2.22
C ALA A 74 3.49 -22.92 -1.36
N VAL A 75 3.28 -22.85 -0.05
CA VAL A 75 3.53 -23.99 0.87
C VAL A 75 2.60 -25.17 0.57
N ASP A 76 1.32 -24.91 0.35
CA ASP A 76 0.31 -25.90 0.00
C ASP A 76 0.67 -26.66 -1.30
N GLU A 77 1.24 -25.94 -2.27
CA GLU A 77 1.69 -26.47 -3.57
C GLU A 77 3.12 -27.05 -3.51
N GLY A 78 3.73 -27.19 -2.33
CA GLY A 78 5.01 -27.84 -2.10
C GLY A 78 6.23 -26.97 -2.41
N SER A 79 6.10 -25.67 -2.51
CA SER A 79 7.24 -24.76 -2.70
C SER A 79 8.15 -24.75 -1.46
N ARG A 80 9.46 -24.79 -1.72
CA ARG A 80 10.50 -24.74 -0.70
C ARG A 80 11.11 -23.34 -0.54
N ALA A 81 10.75 -22.44 -1.46
CA ALA A 81 11.18 -21.05 -1.43
C ALA A 81 10.19 -20.14 -2.15
N VAL A 82 10.25 -18.86 -1.82
CA VAL A 82 9.61 -17.79 -2.60
C VAL A 82 10.68 -16.86 -3.15
N ILE A 83 10.38 -16.24 -4.31
CA ILE A 83 11.27 -15.27 -4.93
C ILE A 83 10.51 -14.03 -5.38
N CYS A 84 11.09 -12.87 -5.19
CA CYS A 84 10.58 -11.61 -5.72
C CYS A 84 11.71 -10.70 -6.23
N ALA A 85 11.40 -9.91 -7.25
CA ALA A 85 12.24 -8.81 -7.70
C ALA A 85 11.68 -7.50 -7.13
N SER A 86 12.25 -7.01 -6.03
CA SER A 86 11.81 -5.78 -5.35
C SER A 86 12.81 -5.38 -4.28
N THR A 87 13.04 -4.08 -4.10
CA THR A 87 13.83 -3.52 -2.98
C THR A 87 12.97 -2.91 -1.86
N GLY A 88 11.63 -2.96 -1.97
CA GLY A 88 10.73 -2.23 -1.07
C GLY A 88 9.72 -3.12 -0.34
N ASN A 89 8.48 -2.64 -0.23
CA ASN A 89 7.42 -3.27 0.54
C ASN A 89 7.15 -4.75 0.17
N THR A 90 7.35 -5.14 -1.10
CA THR A 90 7.15 -6.53 -1.53
C THR A 90 8.22 -7.47 -0.96
N SER A 91 9.49 -7.08 -0.99
CA SER A 91 10.57 -7.90 -0.44
C SER A 91 10.48 -8.04 1.08
N ALA A 92 10.16 -6.95 1.78
CA ALA A 92 9.93 -6.97 3.23
C ALA A 92 8.82 -7.96 3.62
N SER A 93 7.69 -7.90 2.93
CA SER A 93 6.57 -8.81 3.16
C SER A 93 6.90 -10.25 2.79
N ALA A 94 7.51 -10.48 1.61
CA ALA A 94 7.90 -11.83 1.16
C ALA A 94 8.84 -12.52 2.16
N ALA A 95 9.85 -11.81 2.64
CA ALA A 95 10.80 -12.33 3.62
C ALA A 95 10.13 -12.69 4.96
N ALA A 96 9.27 -11.81 5.48
CA ALA A 96 8.58 -12.05 6.75
C ALA A 96 7.65 -13.27 6.69
N TYR A 97 6.86 -13.40 5.62
CA TYR A 97 5.94 -14.54 5.48
C TYR A 97 6.68 -15.84 5.14
N ALA A 98 7.79 -15.78 4.38
CA ALA A 98 8.64 -16.96 4.16
C ALA A 98 9.29 -17.44 5.47
N ALA A 99 9.82 -16.53 6.27
CA ALA A 99 10.34 -16.84 7.61
C ALA A 99 9.26 -17.50 8.49
N ARG A 100 8.04 -16.95 8.50
CA ARG A 100 6.88 -17.53 9.22
C ARG A 100 6.53 -18.92 8.70
N ALA A 101 6.71 -19.17 7.41
CA ALA A 101 6.45 -20.46 6.78
C ALA A 101 7.57 -21.50 7.03
N GLY A 102 8.77 -21.06 7.37
CA GLY A 102 9.96 -21.90 7.46
C GLY A 102 10.53 -22.28 6.11
N ILE A 103 10.36 -21.42 5.08
CA ILE A 103 10.93 -21.60 3.72
C ILE A 103 11.87 -20.46 3.39
N ALA A 104 12.72 -20.65 2.38
CA ALA A 104 13.66 -19.62 1.95
C ALA A 104 12.94 -18.45 1.22
N ALA A 105 13.46 -17.24 1.39
CA ALA A 105 13.06 -16.07 0.61
C ALA A 105 14.25 -15.57 -0.21
N PHE A 106 14.05 -15.41 -1.53
CA PHE A 106 15.02 -14.81 -2.42
C PHE A 106 14.53 -13.45 -2.89
N VAL A 107 15.38 -12.43 -2.75
CA VAL A 107 15.13 -11.08 -3.24
C VAL A 107 16.13 -10.76 -4.35
N LEU A 108 15.63 -10.61 -5.56
CA LEU A 108 16.46 -10.37 -6.73
C LEU A 108 16.49 -8.88 -7.06
N ILE A 109 17.69 -8.33 -7.20
CA ILE A 109 17.94 -6.91 -7.51
C ILE A 109 19.06 -6.77 -8.54
N PRO A 110 19.05 -5.72 -9.38
CA PRO A 110 20.20 -5.38 -10.19
C PRO A 110 21.41 -4.97 -9.35
N GLU A 111 22.62 -5.36 -9.77
CA GLU A 111 23.88 -4.95 -9.13
C GLU A 111 23.99 -3.41 -9.14
N GLY A 112 24.50 -2.82 -8.06
CA GLY A 112 24.64 -1.36 -7.93
C GLY A 112 23.36 -0.59 -7.58
N LYS A 113 22.19 -1.24 -7.51
CA LYS A 113 20.90 -0.62 -7.14
C LYS A 113 20.48 -0.95 -5.70
N ILE A 114 21.46 -1.01 -4.79
CA ILE A 114 21.21 -1.39 -3.39
C ILE A 114 20.89 -0.13 -2.57
N ALA A 115 19.66 -0.03 -2.10
CA ALA A 115 19.29 0.84 -0.99
C ALA A 115 19.19 -0.03 0.28
N LEU A 116 20.27 -0.19 1.02
CA LEU A 116 20.35 -1.07 2.21
C LEU A 116 19.23 -0.79 3.21
N GLY A 117 18.87 0.48 3.45
CA GLY A 117 17.79 0.84 4.34
C GLY A 117 16.42 0.27 3.88
N LYS A 118 16.16 0.21 2.58
CA LYS A 118 14.92 -0.38 2.04
C LYS A 118 14.92 -1.91 2.08
N LEU A 119 16.09 -2.55 2.08
CA LEU A 119 16.24 -4.00 2.20
C LEU A 119 16.38 -4.49 3.63
N ALA A 120 16.65 -3.59 4.58
CA ALA A 120 16.96 -3.94 5.97
C ALA A 120 15.92 -4.88 6.57
N GLN A 121 14.64 -4.61 6.35
CA GLN A 121 13.56 -5.45 6.89
C GLN A 121 13.55 -6.86 6.27
N ALA A 122 13.83 -6.99 4.97
CA ALA A 122 13.92 -8.28 4.30
C ALA A 122 15.16 -9.06 4.79
N MET A 123 16.29 -8.38 4.93
CA MET A 123 17.56 -8.99 5.38
C MET A 123 17.46 -9.49 6.83
N VAL A 124 16.88 -8.69 7.73
CA VAL A 124 16.68 -9.11 9.15
C VAL A 124 15.73 -10.30 9.24
N ALA A 125 14.74 -10.41 8.32
CA ALA A 125 13.89 -11.58 8.22
C ALA A 125 14.55 -12.80 7.54
N GLY A 126 15.83 -12.75 7.24
CA GLY A 126 16.64 -13.86 6.71
C GLY A 126 16.54 -14.05 5.20
N ALA A 127 16.09 -13.04 4.44
CA ALA A 127 16.06 -13.15 2.98
C ALA A 127 17.47 -13.16 2.37
N ILE A 128 17.65 -14.01 1.37
CA ILE A 128 18.85 -14.07 0.56
C ILE A 128 18.72 -13.08 -0.59
N VAL A 129 19.60 -12.06 -0.61
CA VAL A 129 19.63 -11.04 -1.66
C VAL A 129 20.51 -11.52 -2.82
N LEU A 130 19.90 -11.71 -3.98
CA LEU A 130 20.59 -12.08 -5.21
C LEU A 130 20.81 -10.83 -6.07
N GLN A 131 22.09 -10.44 -6.23
CA GLN A 131 22.48 -9.33 -7.09
C GLN A 131 22.81 -9.87 -8.49
N ILE A 132 22.06 -9.42 -9.48
CA ILE A 132 22.31 -9.82 -10.87
C ILE A 132 23.11 -8.76 -11.62
N ARG A 133 24.08 -9.20 -12.41
CA ARG A 133 24.77 -8.36 -13.40
C ARG A 133 23.88 -8.22 -14.63
N GLY A 134 22.99 -7.21 -14.61
CA GLY A 134 22.00 -6.99 -15.65
C GLY A 134 20.91 -6.03 -15.19
N ASN A 135 19.92 -5.81 -16.04
CA ASN A 135 18.78 -4.96 -15.71
C ASN A 135 17.63 -5.77 -15.02
N PHE A 136 16.62 -5.05 -14.58
CA PHE A 136 15.46 -5.64 -13.90
C PHE A 136 14.71 -6.66 -14.77
N ASP A 137 14.57 -6.40 -16.07
CA ASP A 137 13.81 -7.26 -16.98
C ASP A 137 14.55 -8.60 -17.23
N ALA A 138 15.87 -8.56 -17.35
CA ALA A 138 16.70 -9.77 -17.40
C ALA A 138 16.52 -10.60 -16.12
N GLY A 139 16.50 -9.93 -14.95
CA GLY A 139 16.22 -10.58 -13.67
C GLY A 139 14.85 -11.25 -13.62
N MET A 140 13.81 -10.55 -14.03
CA MET A 140 12.45 -11.11 -14.05
C MET A 140 12.31 -12.30 -15.00
N ARG A 141 13.01 -12.28 -16.12
CA ARG A 141 13.03 -13.43 -17.03
C ARG A 141 13.68 -14.65 -16.36
N LEU A 142 14.86 -14.47 -15.75
CA LEU A 142 15.55 -15.53 -15.01
C LEU A 142 14.71 -16.09 -13.86
N VAL A 143 14.03 -15.23 -13.10
CA VAL A 143 13.12 -15.66 -12.03
C VAL A 143 12.01 -16.57 -12.56
N LYS A 144 11.42 -16.24 -13.72
CA LYS A 144 10.38 -17.06 -14.34
C LYS A 144 10.94 -18.42 -14.79
N GLU A 145 12.13 -18.44 -15.35
CA GLU A 145 12.80 -19.68 -15.78
C GLU A 145 13.14 -20.59 -14.60
N VAL A 146 13.65 -20.02 -13.50
CA VAL A 146 13.95 -20.77 -12.27
C VAL A 146 12.68 -21.35 -11.66
N ALA A 147 11.62 -20.54 -11.54
CA ALA A 147 10.36 -20.99 -10.98
C ALA A 147 9.68 -22.11 -11.78
N ALA A 148 9.95 -22.20 -13.09
CA ALA A 148 9.47 -23.29 -13.94
C ALA A 148 10.23 -24.62 -13.74
N ARG A 149 11.40 -24.60 -13.08
CA ARG A 149 12.31 -25.76 -12.95
C ARG A 149 12.61 -26.17 -11.51
N ALA A 150 12.24 -25.35 -10.53
CA ALA A 150 12.54 -25.55 -9.13
C ALA A 150 11.28 -25.34 -8.28
N PRO A 151 11.19 -25.90 -7.07
CA PRO A 151 10.07 -25.68 -6.14
C PRO A 151 10.14 -24.29 -5.52
N VAL A 152 10.03 -23.26 -6.36
CA VAL A 152 10.13 -21.84 -6.03
C VAL A 152 8.93 -21.10 -6.59
N THR A 153 8.18 -20.40 -5.75
CA THR A 153 7.03 -19.57 -6.17
C THR A 153 7.41 -18.11 -6.31
N ILE A 154 7.04 -17.51 -7.46
CA ILE A 154 7.16 -16.06 -7.68
C ILE A 154 6.05 -15.35 -6.91
N VAL A 155 6.43 -14.38 -6.06
CA VAL A 155 5.48 -13.61 -5.24
C VAL A 155 5.47 -12.11 -5.60
N ASN A 156 5.81 -11.76 -6.82
CA ASN A 156 5.63 -10.42 -7.40
C ASN A 156 4.14 -10.10 -7.66
N SER A 157 3.85 -8.89 -8.16
CA SER A 157 2.48 -8.44 -8.47
C SER A 157 1.74 -9.28 -9.50
N ILE A 158 2.45 -10.08 -10.29
CA ILE A 158 1.87 -11.03 -11.25
C ILE A 158 1.23 -12.26 -10.60
N ASN A 159 1.51 -12.53 -9.33
CA ASN A 159 0.95 -13.68 -8.63
C ASN A 159 -0.55 -13.43 -8.34
N PRO A 160 -1.47 -14.27 -8.88
CA PRO A 160 -2.92 -14.02 -8.77
C PRO A 160 -3.44 -14.11 -7.33
N TYR A 161 -2.82 -14.92 -6.49
CA TYR A 161 -3.21 -15.07 -5.09
C TYR A 161 -3.02 -13.78 -4.30
N ARG A 162 -2.12 -12.90 -4.74
CA ARG A 162 -1.92 -11.60 -4.10
C ARG A 162 -3.13 -10.67 -4.23
N LEU A 163 -3.78 -10.66 -5.38
CA LEU A 163 -5.02 -9.87 -5.58
C LEU A 163 -6.15 -10.39 -4.67
N GLN A 164 -6.22 -11.70 -4.49
CA GLN A 164 -7.23 -12.32 -3.61
C GLN A 164 -7.07 -11.88 -2.14
N GLY A 165 -5.85 -11.82 -1.64
CA GLY A 165 -5.62 -11.28 -0.29
C GLY A 165 -5.91 -9.78 -0.19
N GLN A 166 -5.45 -8.99 -1.18
CA GLN A 166 -5.64 -7.53 -1.18
C GLN A 166 -7.10 -7.10 -1.27
N LYS A 167 -7.97 -7.85 -1.97
CA LYS A 167 -9.41 -7.52 -2.09
C LYS A 167 -10.11 -7.44 -0.73
N THR A 168 -9.60 -8.12 0.30
CA THR A 168 -10.18 -8.13 1.64
C THR A 168 -10.19 -6.75 2.32
N ALA A 169 -9.35 -5.82 1.89
CA ALA A 169 -9.39 -4.45 2.37
C ALA A 169 -10.72 -3.75 2.02
N ALA A 170 -11.28 -4.03 0.84
CA ALA A 170 -12.61 -3.52 0.45
C ALA A 170 -13.72 -4.13 1.30
N PHE A 171 -13.61 -5.40 1.68
CA PHE A 171 -14.56 -6.05 2.60
C PHE A 171 -14.58 -5.33 3.94
N GLU A 172 -13.40 -5.12 4.54
CA GLU A 172 -13.25 -4.44 5.83
C GLU A 172 -13.80 -3.00 5.79
N ILE A 173 -13.62 -2.27 4.68
CA ILE A 173 -14.18 -0.93 4.51
C ILE A 173 -15.71 -0.96 4.54
N ILE A 174 -16.33 -1.89 3.79
CA ILE A 174 -17.80 -2.03 3.77
C ILE A 174 -18.31 -2.46 5.15
N GLU A 175 -17.67 -3.42 5.79
CA GLU A 175 -18.06 -3.90 7.13
C GLU A 175 -17.99 -2.78 8.17
N ALA A 176 -16.93 -1.94 8.13
CA ALA A 176 -16.75 -0.84 9.06
C ALA A 176 -17.74 0.31 8.85
N LEU A 177 -18.11 0.61 7.61
CA LEU A 177 -19.00 1.73 7.25
C LEU A 177 -20.46 1.31 7.14
N GLY A 178 -20.77 0.01 7.08
CA GLY A 178 -22.10 -0.51 6.78
C GLY A 178 -22.53 -0.31 5.32
N ARG A 179 -21.66 0.24 4.47
CA ARG A 179 -21.87 0.50 3.04
C ARG A 179 -20.56 0.71 2.30
N ALA A 180 -20.57 0.64 0.97
CA ALA A 180 -19.45 1.12 0.17
C ALA A 180 -19.34 2.66 0.27
N PRO A 181 -18.13 3.25 0.18
CA PRO A 181 -17.95 4.69 0.06
C PRO A 181 -18.49 5.17 -1.31
N ASP A 182 -18.73 6.48 -1.43
CA ASP A 182 -19.10 7.06 -2.71
C ASP A 182 -17.88 7.15 -3.64
N PHE A 183 -16.70 7.46 -3.05
CA PHE A 183 -15.42 7.52 -3.75
C PHE A 183 -14.35 6.76 -2.96
N HIS A 184 -13.55 5.96 -3.68
CA HIS A 184 -12.36 5.33 -3.12
C HIS A 184 -11.13 5.83 -3.84
N CYS A 185 -10.33 6.61 -3.14
CA CYS A 185 -9.09 7.21 -3.60
C CYS A 185 -7.90 6.31 -3.27
N ILE A 186 -7.06 5.97 -4.25
CA ILE A 186 -6.00 4.98 -4.07
C ILE A 186 -4.74 5.35 -4.87
N PRO A 187 -3.53 5.18 -4.31
CA PRO A 187 -2.30 5.39 -5.05
C PRO A 187 -2.10 4.31 -6.11
N VAL A 188 -1.59 4.67 -7.27
CA VAL A 188 -1.42 3.74 -8.40
C VAL A 188 0.02 3.72 -8.89
N GLY A 189 0.68 2.57 -8.69
CA GLY A 189 1.94 2.20 -9.32
C GLY A 189 1.72 0.98 -10.22
N ASN A 190 1.97 -0.25 -9.74
CA ASN A 190 1.68 -1.50 -10.46
C ASN A 190 0.19 -1.79 -10.70
N ALA A 191 -0.68 -0.96 -10.16
CA ALA A 191 -2.14 -0.98 -10.33
C ALA A 191 -2.87 -2.25 -9.80
N GLY A 192 -2.15 -3.20 -9.19
CA GLY A 192 -2.78 -4.39 -8.59
C GLY A 192 -3.70 -4.06 -7.42
N ASN A 193 -3.39 -3.02 -6.64
CA ASN A 193 -4.17 -2.68 -5.45
C ASN A 193 -5.55 -2.10 -5.81
N ILE A 194 -5.63 -1.17 -6.76
CA ILE A 194 -6.93 -0.65 -7.25
C ILE A 194 -7.77 -1.77 -7.88
N THR A 195 -7.13 -2.66 -8.65
CA THR A 195 -7.77 -3.85 -9.21
C THR A 195 -8.37 -4.74 -8.12
N ALA A 196 -7.59 -5.03 -7.08
CA ALA A 196 -8.03 -5.89 -5.97
C ALA A 196 -9.19 -5.27 -5.18
N HIS A 197 -9.12 -3.97 -4.86
CA HIS A 197 -10.23 -3.28 -4.19
C HIS A 197 -11.51 -3.35 -5.01
N TRP A 198 -11.43 -3.10 -6.33
CA TRP A 198 -12.58 -3.22 -7.22
C TRP A 198 -13.15 -4.63 -7.24
N MET A 199 -12.29 -5.67 -7.27
CA MET A 199 -12.74 -7.06 -7.16
C MET A 199 -13.53 -7.28 -5.86
N GLY A 200 -13.02 -6.78 -4.74
CA GLY A 200 -13.68 -6.91 -3.43
C GLY A 200 -15.03 -6.19 -3.38
N TYR A 201 -15.10 -4.96 -3.85
CA TYR A 201 -16.35 -4.20 -3.92
C TYR A 201 -17.40 -4.92 -4.76
N LYS A 202 -17.02 -5.41 -5.95
CA LYS A 202 -17.95 -6.16 -6.84
C LYS A 202 -18.41 -7.47 -6.20
N GLU A 203 -17.54 -8.16 -5.47
CA GLU A 203 -17.89 -9.41 -4.78
C GLU A 203 -18.96 -9.16 -3.71
N PHE A 204 -18.78 -8.18 -2.83
CA PHE A 204 -19.75 -7.84 -1.80
C PHE A 204 -21.05 -7.27 -2.37
N PHE A 205 -20.99 -6.50 -3.46
CA PHE A 205 -22.17 -6.01 -4.15
C PHE A 205 -22.98 -7.16 -4.76
N ARG A 206 -22.34 -8.07 -5.47
CA ARG A 206 -22.99 -9.25 -6.07
C ARG A 206 -23.67 -10.13 -5.01
N ASP A 207 -23.04 -10.27 -3.83
CA ASP A 207 -23.56 -11.10 -2.74
C ASP A 207 -24.57 -10.34 -1.85
N GLY A 208 -24.97 -9.13 -2.22
CA GLY A 208 -25.97 -8.32 -1.50
C GLY A 208 -25.48 -7.70 -0.18
N LEU A 209 -24.17 -7.77 0.11
CA LEU A 209 -23.55 -7.20 1.31
C LEU A 209 -23.25 -5.71 1.17
N ALA A 210 -23.28 -5.18 -0.04
CA ALA A 210 -23.24 -3.76 -0.33
C ALA A 210 -24.33 -3.41 -1.35
N LYS A 211 -25.03 -2.27 -1.17
CA LYS A 211 -26.10 -1.80 -2.09
C LYS A 211 -25.58 -0.95 -3.22
N THR A 212 -24.36 -0.43 -3.11
CA THR A 212 -23.74 0.47 -4.08
C THR A 212 -22.28 0.08 -4.29
N LEU A 213 -21.69 0.58 -5.37
CA LEU A 213 -20.28 0.46 -5.70
C LEU A 213 -19.63 1.85 -5.66
N PRO A 214 -18.36 1.98 -5.22
CA PRO A 214 -17.66 3.25 -5.22
C PRO A 214 -17.18 3.63 -6.62
N ARG A 215 -16.95 4.92 -6.86
CA ARG A 215 -16.09 5.38 -7.94
C ARG A 215 -14.64 5.21 -7.52
N MET A 216 -13.84 4.48 -8.33
CA MET A 216 -12.43 4.20 -8.06
C MET A 216 -11.55 5.31 -8.63
N CYS A 217 -10.93 6.11 -7.77
CA CYS A 217 -10.09 7.24 -8.14
C CYS A 217 -8.62 6.88 -7.92
N GLY A 218 -7.88 6.67 -9.01
CA GLY A 218 -6.49 6.28 -8.98
C GLY A 218 -5.55 7.47 -9.16
N TYR A 219 -4.58 7.65 -8.26
CA TYR A 219 -3.63 8.76 -8.33
C TYR A 219 -2.20 8.28 -8.50
N GLN A 220 -1.50 8.86 -9.47
CA GLN A 220 -0.12 8.59 -9.80
C GLN A 220 0.77 9.80 -9.46
N ALA A 221 2.07 9.61 -9.38
CA ALA A 221 3.00 10.73 -9.38
C ALA A 221 3.22 11.22 -10.83
N SER A 222 3.32 12.51 -11.07
CA SER A 222 3.41 13.11 -12.43
C SER A 222 4.60 12.59 -13.23
N GLY A 223 5.74 12.33 -12.58
CA GLY A 223 6.91 11.69 -13.22
C GLY A 223 6.78 10.17 -13.44
N ALA A 224 5.64 9.55 -13.04
CA ALA A 224 5.37 8.12 -13.16
C ALA A 224 3.87 7.88 -13.40
N ALA A 225 3.28 8.53 -14.43
CA ALA A 225 1.85 8.55 -14.69
C ALA A 225 1.45 7.89 -16.03
N PRO A 226 1.79 6.61 -16.26
CA PRO A 226 1.52 5.93 -17.52
C PRO A 226 0.03 5.87 -17.87
N PHE A 227 -0.89 5.75 -16.89
CA PHE A 227 -2.32 5.73 -17.17
C PHE A 227 -2.85 7.04 -17.76
N LEU A 228 -2.28 8.18 -17.37
CA LEU A 228 -2.59 9.50 -17.92
C LEU A 228 -1.98 9.69 -19.33
N ARG A 229 -0.77 9.16 -19.52
CA ARG A 229 -0.07 9.25 -20.81
C ARG A 229 -0.67 8.31 -21.86
N GLY A 230 -1.37 7.26 -21.42
CA GLY A 230 -1.91 6.21 -22.30
C GLY A 230 -0.85 5.22 -22.81
N HIS A 231 0.39 5.35 -22.36
CA HIS A 231 1.51 4.47 -22.70
C HIS A 231 2.47 4.35 -21.51
N THR A 232 3.40 3.39 -21.56
CA THR A 232 4.44 3.20 -20.55
C THR A 232 5.41 4.36 -20.48
N VAL A 233 6.01 4.56 -19.30
CA VAL A 233 7.06 5.56 -19.04
C VAL A 233 8.35 4.82 -18.73
N ASP A 234 9.38 4.96 -19.56
CA ASP A 234 10.61 4.16 -19.45
C ASP A 234 11.47 4.58 -18.26
N ASP A 235 11.59 5.88 -17.98
CA ASP A 235 12.37 6.44 -16.89
C ASP A 235 11.46 7.17 -15.88
N PRO A 236 10.68 6.43 -15.06
CA PRO A 236 9.80 7.06 -14.10
C PRO A 236 10.59 7.67 -12.94
N GLU A 237 10.31 8.94 -12.61
CA GLU A 237 10.95 9.65 -11.51
C GLU A 237 9.92 10.27 -10.56
N THR A 238 10.09 10.01 -9.26
CA THR A 238 9.29 10.60 -8.18
C THR A 238 9.90 10.29 -6.82
N VAL A 239 9.67 11.13 -5.84
CA VAL A 239 9.96 10.87 -4.42
C VAL A 239 9.08 9.78 -3.84
N ALA A 240 7.90 9.54 -4.41
CA ALA A 240 6.94 8.52 -4.02
C ALA A 240 7.38 7.13 -4.52
N THR A 241 8.50 6.63 -4.01
CA THR A 241 9.23 5.46 -4.55
C THR A 241 8.39 4.20 -4.72
N ALA A 242 7.36 3.98 -3.88
CA ALA A 242 6.49 2.80 -3.96
C ALA A 242 5.51 2.83 -5.16
N ILE A 243 5.30 4.01 -5.78
CA ILE A 243 4.54 4.18 -7.03
C ILE A 243 5.40 4.67 -8.20
N ARG A 244 6.74 4.66 -8.08
CA ARG A 244 7.69 4.95 -9.16
C ARG A 244 7.74 3.80 -10.16
N ILE A 245 6.66 3.63 -10.91
CA ILE A 245 6.47 2.51 -11.82
C ILE A 245 5.94 3.04 -13.15
N GLY A 246 6.75 2.88 -14.19
CA GLY A 246 6.38 3.27 -15.55
C GLY A 246 5.70 2.18 -16.37
N HIS A 247 5.87 0.90 -15.99
CA HIS A 247 5.34 -0.28 -16.69
C HIS A 247 4.42 -1.09 -15.75
N PRO A 248 3.18 -0.65 -15.49
CA PRO A 248 2.26 -1.33 -14.58
C PRO A 248 1.90 -2.74 -15.05
N GLN A 249 2.06 -3.74 -14.17
CA GLN A 249 1.74 -5.13 -14.48
C GLN A 249 0.22 -5.39 -14.56
N SER A 250 -0.59 -4.62 -13.83
CA SER A 250 -2.05 -4.77 -13.83
C SER A 250 -2.74 -3.68 -14.68
N TRP A 251 -2.16 -3.38 -15.85
CA TRP A 251 -2.63 -2.31 -16.76
C TRP A 251 -4.11 -2.47 -17.14
N ASP A 252 -4.44 -3.54 -17.83
CA ASP A 252 -5.81 -3.75 -18.33
C ASP A 252 -6.84 -3.93 -17.22
N PRO A 253 -6.59 -4.75 -16.18
CA PRO A 253 -7.54 -4.88 -15.06
C PRO A 253 -7.82 -3.56 -14.34
N ALA A 254 -6.81 -2.69 -14.20
CA ALA A 254 -7.01 -1.39 -13.56
C ALA A 254 -7.79 -0.41 -14.43
N ARG A 255 -7.55 -0.39 -15.75
CA ARG A 255 -8.38 0.38 -16.70
C ARG A 255 -9.81 -0.10 -16.69
N GLN A 256 -10.02 -1.41 -16.60
CA GLN A 256 -11.36 -1.97 -16.47
C GLN A 256 -12.04 -1.56 -15.18
N ALA A 257 -11.35 -1.64 -14.04
CA ALA A 257 -11.86 -1.20 -12.74
C ALA A 257 -12.28 0.28 -12.77
N ASN A 258 -11.45 1.12 -13.37
CA ASN A 258 -11.74 2.54 -13.54
C ASN A 258 -12.96 2.79 -14.42
N LYS A 259 -13.06 2.13 -15.59
CA LYS A 259 -14.19 2.23 -16.50
C LYS A 259 -15.50 1.74 -15.87
N GLU A 260 -15.51 0.55 -15.27
CA GLU A 260 -16.68 -0.06 -14.66
C GLU A 260 -17.21 0.76 -13.47
N SER A 261 -16.29 1.35 -12.67
CA SER A 261 -16.65 2.17 -11.52
C SER A 261 -17.00 3.61 -11.88
N GLN A 262 -16.89 4.00 -13.15
CA GLN A 262 -16.99 5.40 -13.60
C GLN A 262 -16.02 6.33 -12.84
N GLY A 263 -14.87 5.79 -12.43
CA GLY A 263 -13.82 6.50 -11.77
C GLY A 263 -12.88 7.24 -12.74
N TRP A 264 -11.72 7.62 -12.26
CA TRP A 264 -10.68 8.26 -13.07
C TRP A 264 -9.27 7.93 -12.59
N PHE A 265 -8.30 8.11 -13.46
CA PHE A 265 -6.90 8.27 -13.08
C PHE A 265 -6.53 9.75 -13.15
N ASP A 266 -5.68 10.17 -12.23
CA ASP A 266 -5.13 11.52 -12.20
C ASP A 266 -3.70 11.47 -11.65
N GLU A 267 -2.97 12.58 -11.70
CA GLU A 267 -1.60 12.67 -11.25
C GLU A 267 -1.38 13.83 -10.28
N LEU A 268 -0.35 13.71 -9.44
CA LEU A 268 0.09 14.77 -8.54
C LEU A 268 1.59 15.00 -8.71
N SER A 269 2.02 16.23 -8.52
CA SER A 269 3.44 16.54 -8.41
C SER A 269 4.00 15.97 -7.09
N ASP A 270 5.33 15.87 -7.03
CA ASP A 270 6.01 15.45 -5.79
C ASP A 270 5.72 16.42 -4.64
N GLU A 271 5.60 17.72 -4.92
CA GLU A 271 5.26 18.76 -3.94
C GLU A 271 3.84 18.56 -3.38
N GLU A 272 2.85 18.28 -4.23
CA GLU A 272 1.47 18.00 -3.80
C GLU A 272 1.40 16.74 -2.93
N ILE A 273 2.13 15.69 -3.30
CA ILE A 273 2.22 14.43 -2.54
C ILE A 273 2.83 14.70 -1.15
N LEU A 274 3.94 15.43 -1.12
CA LEU A 274 4.64 15.74 0.11
C LEU A 274 3.84 16.68 1.02
N ALA A 275 3.14 17.66 0.44
CA ALA A 275 2.23 18.53 1.19
C ALA A 275 1.07 17.74 1.83
N ALA A 276 0.49 16.79 1.11
CA ALA A 276 -0.56 15.91 1.66
C ALA A 276 -0.03 14.99 2.77
N GLN A 277 1.20 14.47 2.63
CA GLN A 277 1.85 13.67 3.69
C GLN A 277 2.05 14.48 4.97
N LYS A 278 2.56 15.70 4.81
CA LYS A 278 2.79 16.62 5.94
C LYS A 278 1.47 17.01 6.61
N LEU A 279 0.45 17.33 5.83
CA LEU A 279 -0.87 17.71 6.34
C LEU A 279 -1.50 16.57 7.16
N LEU A 280 -1.43 15.32 6.68
CA LEU A 280 -1.89 14.13 7.42
C LEU A 280 -1.17 13.98 8.76
N ALA A 281 0.16 14.13 8.77
CA ALA A 281 0.95 13.99 9.99
C ALA A 281 0.67 15.12 10.99
N GLU A 282 0.63 16.37 10.53
CA GLU A 282 0.48 17.54 11.41
C GLU A 282 -0.95 17.76 11.92
N ARG A 283 -1.97 17.39 11.13
CA ARG A 283 -3.37 17.64 11.47
C ARG A 283 -4.10 16.43 12.04
N GLU A 284 -3.72 15.22 11.61
CA GLU A 284 -4.43 13.99 12.00
C GLU A 284 -3.55 13.00 12.78
N GLY A 285 -2.24 13.29 12.94
CA GLY A 285 -1.30 12.38 13.58
C GLY A 285 -1.06 11.09 12.79
N VAL A 286 -1.38 11.07 11.49
CA VAL A 286 -1.28 9.88 10.64
C VAL A 286 -0.02 9.96 9.79
N PHE A 287 0.97 9.10 10.08
CA PHE A 287 2.26 9.09 9.40
C PHE A 287 2.34 7.96 8.37
N CYS A 288 2.21 8.29 7.10
CA CYS A 288 2.29 7.34 5.99
C CYS A 288 3.48 7.59 5.06
N GLU A 289 3.85 6.60 4.21
CA GLU A 289 4.85 6.80 3.15
C GLU A 289 4.35 7.81 2.09
N PRO A 290 5.24 8.53 1.37
CA PRO A 290 4.84 9.51 0.36
C PRO A 290 3.86 8.95 -0.67
N ALA A 291 4.12 7.75 -1.17
CA ALA A 291 3.24 7.09 -2.13
C ALA A 291 1.79 6.97 -1.64
N SER A 292 1.60 6.74 -0.33
CA SER A 292 0.28 6.65 0.30
C SER A 292 -0.47 7.98 0.26
N ALA A 293 0.25 9.07 0.50
CA ALA A 293 -0.31 10.42 0.57
C ALA A 293 -0.91 10.88 -0.77
N ALA A 294 -0.50 10.30 -1.90
CA ALA A 294 -1.08 10.58 -3.20
C ALA A 294 -2.60 10.37 -3.24
N SER A 295 -3.14 9.40 -2.50
CA SER A 295 -4.59 9.19 -2.42
C SER A 295 -5.32 10.35 -1.74
N VAL A 296 -4.71 10.91 -0.70
CA VAL A 296 -5.28 12.04 0.04
C VAL A 296 -5.09 13.35 -0.73
N GLY A 297 -3.90 13.60 -1.25
CA GLY A 297 -3.64 14.79 -2.07
C GLY A 297 -4.59 14.89 -3.27
N GLY A 298 -4.80 13.75 -3.96
CA GLY A 298 -5.75 13.67 -5.06
C GLY A 298 -7.20 13.91 -4.61
N ALA A 299 -7.62 13.30 -3.50
CA ALA A 299 -8.95 13.52 -2.95
C ALA A 299 -9.18 14.99 -2.57
N LEU A 300 -8.20 15.63 -1.94
CA LEU A 300 -8.30 17.04 -1.53
C LEU A 300 -8.41 17.96 -2.75
N ARG A 301 -7.62 17.72 -3.79
CA ARG A 301 -7.69 18.48 -5.03
C ARG A 301 -9.05 18.30 -5.73
N ASP A 302 -9.56 17.08 -5.78
CA ASP A 302 -10.83 16.79 -6.42
C ASP A 302 -12.04 17.30 -5.61
N LEU A 303 -11.92 17.41 -4.29
CA LEU A 303 -12.89 18.11 -3.43
C LEU A 303 -12.85 19.62 -3.66
N ALA A 304 -11.66 20.22 -3.77
CA ALA A 304 -11.50 21.65 -4.01
C ALA A 304 -12.10 22.07 -5.36
N SER A 305 -11.94 21.24 -6.40
CA SER A 305 -12.50 21.46 -7.74
C SER A 305 -13.96 21.02 -7.90
N ALA A 306 -14.61 20.54 -6.83
CA ALA A 306 -15.95 19.95 -6.86
C ALA A 306 -16.13 18.73 -7.79
N LYS A 307 -15.04 18.11 -8.24
CA LYS A 307 -15.05 16.82 -8.97
C LYS A 307 -15.54 15.68 -8.06
N ILE A 308 -15.21 15.76 -6.76
CA ILE A 308 -15.88 15.03 -5.68
C ILE A 308 -16.87 16.00 -5.03
N PRO A 309 -18.19 15.72 -5.09
CA PRO A 309 -19.22 16.60 -4.54
C PRO A 309 -19.16 16.72 -3.00
N ALA A 310 -19.63 17.85 -2.48
CA ALA A 310 -19.85 18.01 -1.03
C ALA A 310 -20.84 16.94 -0.51
N GLY A 311 -20.75 16.60 0.78
CA GLY A 311 -21.55 15.55 1.43
C GLY A 311 -21.09 14.11 1.13
N SER A 312 -20.10 13.91 0.23
CA SER A 312 -19.60 12.60 -0.14
C SER A 312 -18.94 11.84 1.01
N LEU A 313 -19.05 10.51 0.97
CA LEU A 313 -18.27 9.58 1.77
C LEU A 313 -17.05 9.13 0.98
N VAL A 314 -15.87 9.58 1.39
CA VAL A 314 -14.61 9.34 0.70
C VAL A 314 -13.70 8.46 1.57
N VAL A 315 -13.12 7.43 0.99
CA VAL A 315 -12.07 6.60 1.62
C VAL A 315 -10.79 6.73 0.82
N CYS A 316 -9.68 7.06 1.48
CA CYS A 316 -8.35 7.06 0.91
C CYS A 316 -7.55 5.87 1.45
N THR A 317 -6.92 5.06 0.60
CA THR A 317 -6.03 3.99 1.06
C THR A 317 -4.63 4.52 1.30
N LEU A 318 -4.13 4.39 2.53
CA LEU A 318 -2.73 4.63 2.89
C LEU A 318 -1.97 3.33 2.84
N THR A 319 -1.21 3.11 1.77
CA THR A 319 -0.63 1.83 1.37
C THR A 319 0.51 1.34 2.25
N GLY A 320 1.26 2.27 2.89
CA GLY A 320 2.40 1.93 3.73
C GLY A 320 2.66 2.95 4.83
N HIS A 321 3.38 2.51 5.86
CA HIS A 321 3.78 3.31 7.00
C HIS A 321 4.89 4.32 6.63
N GLY A 322 4.92 5.48 7.27
CA GLY A 322 5.92 6.53 7.01
C GLY A 322 7.37 6.08 7.22
N LEU A 323 7.61 5.16 8.15
CA LEU A 323 8.93 4.57 8.40
C LEU A 323 9.47 3.70 7.25
N LYS A 324 8.69 3.49 6.18
CA LYS A 324 9.19 2.84 4.96
C LYS A 324 10.08 3.74 4.12
N ASP A 325 9.97 5.06 4.30
CA ASP A 325 10.81 6.06 3.63
C ASP A 325 11.13 7.23 4.61
N PRO A 326 11.86 6.95 5.71
CA PRO A 326 12.07 7.93 6.78
C PRO A 326 12.90 9.14 6.36
N ASP A 327 13.81 8.97 5.38
CA ASP A 327 14.68 10.05 4.91
C ASP A 327 13.89 11.21 4.30
N ILE A 328 12.79 10.90 3.62
CA ILE A 328 11.91 11.92 3.04
C ILE A 328 11.21 12.69 4.15
N ALA A 329 10.68 12.00 5.15
CA ALA A 329 10.04 12.65 6.30
C ALA A 329 11.00 13.56 7.07
N ILE A 330 12.24 13.12 7.27
CA ILE A 330 13.28 13.93 7.93
C ILE A 330 13.58 15.20 7.11
N ARG A 331 13.71 15.09 5.79
CA ARG A 331 13.96 16.25 4.91
C ARG A 331 12.81 17.25 4.89
N GLN A 332 11.56 16.80 5.06
CA GLN A 332 10.38 17.67 5.12
C GLN A 332 10.14 18.27 6.49
N SER A 333 10.75 17.71 7.53
CA SER A 333 10.48 18.15 8.90
C SER A 333 10.97 19.57 9.13
N SER A 334 10.06 20.44 9.57
CA SER A 334 10.35 21.76 10.10
C SER A 334 10.48 21.75 11.64
N ALA A 335 10.64 20.56 12.24
CA ALA A 335 10.71 20.41 13.69
C ALA A 335 11.86 21.23 14.28
N ARG A 336 11.52 22.11 15.20
CA ARG A 336 12.50 22.89 15.97
C ARG A 336 13.18 21.98 17.00
N ARG A 337 14.49 22.05 17.09
CA ARG A 337 15.28 21.47 18.18
C ARG A 337 15.75 22.60 19.07
N VAL A 338 15.27 22.63 20.29
CA VAL A 338 15.64 23.64 21.28
C VAL A 338 16.56 22.97 22.31
N ALA A 339 17.81 23.41 22.37
CA ALA A 339 18.73 22.99 23.43
C ALA A 339 18.47 23.88 24.68
N VAL A 340 18.29 23.24 25.80
CA VAL A 340 18.07 23.92 27.09
C VAL A 340 18.97 23.32 28.17
N ASP A 341 19.32 24.12 29.15
CA ASP A 341 20.01 23.62 30.33
C ASP A 341 19.10 22.67 31.13
N ALA A 342 19.72 21.68 31.80
CA ALA A 342 18.97 20.69 32.60
C ALA A 342 18.50 21.30 33.93
N THR A 343 17.76 22.42 33.88
CA THR A 343 17.16 23.10 35.02
C THR A 343 15.68 23.27 34.81
N LEU A 344 14.88 23.22 35.87
CA LEU A 344 13.42 23.40 35.81
C LEU A 344 13.05 24.72 35.10
N ALA A 345 13.69 25.82 35.50
CA ALA A 345 13.38 27.15 34.94
C ALA A 345 13.69 27.26 33.44
N ALA A 346 14.78 26.61 32.94
CA ALA A 346 15.11 26.62 31.51
C ALA A 346 14.10 25.79 30.70
N VAL A 347 13.70 24.63 31.21
CA VAL A 347 12.71 23.76 30.57
C VAL A 347 11.33 24.41 30.56
N GLU A 348 10.87 24.97 31.70
CA GLU A 348 9.58 25.68 31.76
C GLU A 348 9.52 26.86 30.79
N ARG A 349 10.56 27.69 30.73
CA ARG A 349 10.63 28.79 29.76
C ARG A 349 10.53 28.30 28.34
N ALA A 350 11.32 27.29 27.97
CA ALA A 350 11.31 26.73 26.63
C ALA A 350 9.93 26.15 26.25
N ILE A 351 9.23 25.51 27.19
CA ILE A 351 7.85 25.03 26.98
C ILE A 351 6.90 26.21 26.76
N MET A 352 6.92 27.21 27.67
CA MET A 352 6.01 28.34 27.58
C MET A 352 6.22 29.18 26.31
N ASP A 353 7.47 29.37 25.89
CA ASP A 353 7.82 30.12 24.67
C ASP A 353 7.43 29.39 23.38
N ASN A 354 7.11 28.10 23.44
CA ASN A 354 6.75 27.25 22.31
C ASN A 354 5.37 26.59 22.42
N MET A 355 4.59 26.94 23.46
CA MET A 355 3.17 26.60 23.53
C MET A 355 2.38 27.48 22.55
N VAL A 356 1.66 26.81 21.63
CA VAL A 356 0.77 27.46 20.64
C VAL A 356 -0.64 27.56 21.20
#